data_4caea3254ff179abda2ce90d76bb1f4b
#
_entry.id   4caea3254ff179abda2ce90d76bb1f4b
#
_cell.length_a   1.000
_cell.length_b   1.000
_cell.length_c   1.000
_cell.angle_alpha   90.00
_cell.angle_beta   90.00
_cell.angle_gamma   90.00
#
_symmetry.space_group_name_H-M   'P 1'
#
loop_
_entity.id
_entity.type
_entity.pdbx_description
1 polymer ?
#
loop_
_entity_poly.entity_id
_entity_poly.type
_entity_poly.pdbx_seq_one_letter_code
_entity_poly.pdbx_strand_id
1 'polypeptide(L)'
;NKLVDSKIYPEFQENNVIDTYRKKELDNLVSTLYTVQPKIFTNLSNDNKKITIGLLKLIMDAEDKDNLFQVLKQVIDLDSEEIKELSDVLKDTSLSNVTKLIKMIEDRQEVIQGLKELVFNKGLYAKEVPHIQEIVENHYWLFGEQYNLITAAEPDFELALKGLILETTGKEEDVNIDHEDKNKEMDLYMIRQDRKGKLTENVVVELKRPTV
;
A
#
# COMPACT_ATOMS: atom_id res chain seq x y z
N ASN A 1 -34.18 3.54 -27.61
CA ASN A 1 -33.06 3.87 -26.73
C ASN A 1 -31.81 4.05 -27.59
N LYS A 2 -31.36 5.31 -27.79
CA LYS A 2 -30.24 5.65 -28.70
C LYS A 2 -28.95 4.83 -28.48
N LEU A 3 -28.74 4.27 -27.30
CA LEU A 3 -27.56 3.45 -26.98
C LEU A 3 -27.72 2.00 -27.50
N VAL A 4 -28.94 1.48 -27.53
CA VAL A 4 -29.22 0.11 -28.03
C VAL A 4 -29.16 0.13 -29.58
N ASP A 5 -29.69 1.19 -30.23
CA ASP A 5 -29.75 1.32 -31.68
C ASP A 5 -28.35 1.50 -32.32
N SER A 6 -27.33 1.94 -31.53
CA SER A 6 -25.98 2.24 -32.03
C SER A 6 -24.98 1.10 -31.88
N LYS A 7 -25.41 -0.13 -31.57
CA LYS A 7 -24.56 -1.30 -31.31
C LYS A 7 -23.51 -1.05 -30.18
N ILE A 8 -23.83 -0.15 -29.27
CA ILE A 8 -22.99 0.17 -28.10
C ILE A 8 -23.20 -0.85 -26.98
N TYR A 9 -24.41 -1.40 -26.88
CA TYR A 9 -24.76 -2.40 -25.87
C TYR A 9 -24.15 -3.76 -26.18
N PRO A 10 -23.73 -4.52 -25.14
CA PRO A 10 -23.30 -5.91 -25.29
C PRO A 10 -24.45 -6.78 -25.82
N GLU A 11 -24.11 -7.81 -26.58
CA GLU A 11 -25.08 -8.78 -27.06
C GLU A 11 -25.57 -9.68 -25.90
N PHE A 12 -26.89 -9.88 -25.83
CA PHE A 12 -27.57 -10.79 -24.91
C PHE A 12 -28.42 -11.77 -25.75
N GLN A 13 -28.47 -13.04 -25.32
CA GLN A 13 -29.27 -14.05 -25.99
C GLN A 13 -30.76 -13.87 -25.61
N GLU A 14 -31.61 -13.59 -26.60
CA GLU A 14 -33.02 -13.26 -26.37
C GLU A 14 -33.83 -14.40 -25.72
N ASN A 15 -33.40 -15.66 -25.86
CA ASN A 15 -34.08 -16.83 -25.33
C ASN A 15 -33.46 -17.34 -24.00
N ASN A 16 -32.53 -16.61 -23.40
CA ASN A 16 -31.89 -16.98 -22.14
C ASN A 16 -32.46 -16.12 -21.00
N VAL A 17 -33.09 -16.79 -20.01
CA VAL A 17 -33.67 -16.11 -18.84
C VAL A 17 -32.63 -15.33 -18.05
N ILE A 18 -31.41 -15.87 -17.92
CA ILE A 18 -30.30 -15.24 -17.20
C ILE A 18 -29.85 -14.00 -17.95
N ASP A 19 -29.71 -14.07 -19.26
CA ASP A 19 -29.30 -12.93 -20.09
C ASP A 19 -30.37 -11.83 -20.13
N THR A 20 -31.65 -12.22 -20.11
CA THR A 20 -32.77 -11.28 -20.01
C THR A 20 -32.73 -10.52 -18.67
N TYR A 21 -32.45 -11.22 -17.57
CA TYR A 21 -32.29 -10.61 -16.25
C TYR A 21 -31.08 -9.67 -16.21
N ARG A 22 -29.91 -10.14 -16.67
CA ARG A 22 -28.67 -9.33 -16.75
C ARG A 22 -28.84 -8.07 -17.59
N LYS A 23 -29.52 -8.16 -18.72
CA LYS A 23 -29.83 -6.99 -19.54
C LYS A 23 -30.67 -5.98 -18.78
N LYS A 24 -31.71 -6.43 -18.06
CA LYS A 24 -32.54 -5.55 -17.25
C LYS A 24 -31.77 -4.87 -16.12
N GLU A 25 -30.87 -5.57 -15.46
CA GLU A 25 -30.00 -4.99 -14.42
C GLU A 25 -29.06 -3.94 -15.03
N LEU A 26 -28.43 -4.23 -16.18
CA LEU A 26 -27.57 -3.29 -16.87
C LEU A 26 -28.35 -2.03 -17.32
N ASP A 27 -29.57 -2.21 -17.84
CA ASP A 27 -30.43 -1.11 -18.22
C ASP A 27 -30.77 -0.19 -17.03
N ASN A 28 -31.07 -0.78 -15.89
CA ASN A 28 -31.35 -0.04 -14.66
C ASN A 28 -30.13 0.74 -14.19
N LEU A 29 -28.94 0.11 -14.20
CA LEU A 29 -27.69 0.74 -13.82
C LEU A 29 -27.34 1.90 -14.74
N VAL A 30 -27.36 1.69 -16.05
CA VAL A 30 -27.10 2.75 -17.05
C VAL A 30 -28.07 3.90 -16.93
N SER A 31 -29.36 3.60 -16.68
CA SER A 31 -30.38 4.64 -16.46
C SER A 31 -30.12 5.43 -15.19
N THR A 32 -29.75 4.78 -14.12
CA THR A 32 -29.40 5.42 -12.85
C THR A 32 -28.20 6.32 -13.01
N LEU A 33 -27.11 5.83 -13.60
CA LEU A 33 -25.90 6.60 -13.87
C LEU A 33 -26.18 7.79 -14.81
N TYR A 34 -27.04 7.60 -15.82
CA TYR A 34 -27.42 8.69 -16.71
C TYR A 34 -28.25 9.76 -16.00
N THR A 35 -29.05 9.38 -15.02
CA THR A 35 -29.88 10.31 -14.23
C THR A 35 -29.01 11.10 -13.23
N VAL A 36 -28.08 10.42 -12.56
CA VAL A 36 -27.21 11.04 -11.55
C VAL A 36 -26.10 11.89 -12.19
N GLN A 37 -25.47 11.36 -13.25
CA GLN A 37 -24.34 11.99 -13.92
C GLN A 37 -24.44 11.86 -15.46
N PRO A 38 -25.27 12.67 -16.11
CA PRO A 38 -25.48 12.60 -17.58
C PRO A 38 -24.16 12.77 -18.36
N LYS A 39 -23.22 13.53 -17.82
CA LYS A 39 -21.93 13.84 -18.45
C LYS A 39 -21.06 12.60 -18.69
N ILE A 40 -21.24 11.51 -17.94
CA ILE A 40 -20.51 10.23 -18.16
C ILE A 40 -20.72 9.73 -19.59
N PHE A 41 -21.90 9.97 -20.18
CA PHE A 41 -22.24 9.45 -21.50
C PHE A 41 -22.33 10.54 -22.60
N THR A 42 -22.55 11.79 -22.24
CA THR A 42 -22.88 12.84 -23.24
C THR A 42 -21.68 13.29 -24.07
N ASN A 43 -20.46 13.24 -23.50
CA ASN A 43 -19.25 13.73 -24.15
C ASN A 43 -18.34 12.59 -24.67
N LEU A 44 -18.78 11.33 -24.58
CA LEU A 44 -18.01 10.19 -25.06
C LEU A 44 -18.30 9.86 -26.52
N SER A 45 -17.25 9.45 -27.25
CA SER A 45 -17.43 8.79 -28.56
C SER A 45 -18.21 7.48 -28.40
N ASN A 46 -18.75 6.94 -29.51
CA ASN A 46 -19.46 5.66 -29.45
C ASN A 46 -18.58 4.51 -28.96
N ASP A 47 -17.30 4.50 -29.30
CA ASP A 47 -16.34 3.48 -28.84
C ASP A 47 -16.12 3.58 -27.33
N ASN A 48 -15.93 4.78 -26.80
CA ASN A 48 -15.80 5.01 -25.37
C ASN A 48 -17.08 4.66 -24.61
N LYS A 49 -18.26 4.93 -25.15
CA LYS A 49 -19.54 4.48 -24.57
C LYS A 49 -19.61 2.96 -24.52
N LYS A 50 -19.20 2.28 -25.61
CA LYS A 50 -19.16 0.81 -25.67
C LYS A 50 -18.23 0.21 -24.62
N ILE A 51 -17.04 0.79 -24.45
CA ILE A 51 -16.08 0.39 -23.41
C ILE A 51 -16.69 0.62 -22.03
N THR A 52 -17.27 1.78 -21.76
CA THR A 52 -17.89 2.12 -20.48
C THR A 52 -19.02 1.13 -20.11
N ILE A 53 -19.91 0.85 -21.05
CA ILE A 53 -21.02 -0.11 -20.81
C ILE A 53 -20.47 -1.54 -20.64
N GLY A 54 -19.42 -1.92 -21.38
CA GLY A 54 -18.75 -3.20 -21.21
C GLY A 54 -18.12 -3.36 -19.83
N LEU A 55 -17.48 -2.30 -19.32
CA LEU A 55 -16.93 -2.29 -17.94
C LEU A 55 -18.04 -2.39 -16.91
N LEU A 56 -19.17 -1.68 -17.07
CA LEU A 56 -20.31 -1.81 -16.16
C LEU A 56 -20.87 -3.23 -16.15
N LYS A 57 -20.94 -3.90 -17.30
CA LYS A 57 -21.33 -5.32 -17.36
C LYS A 57 -20.36 -6.21 -16.59
N LEU A 58 -19.05 -6.02 -16.77
CA LEU A 58 -18.03 -6.80 -16.04
C LEU A 58 -18.15 -6.60 -14.52
N ILE A 59 -18.43 -5.38 -14.07
CA ILE A 59 -18.65 -5.07 -12.65
C ILE A 59 -19.89 -5.79 -12.12
N MET A 60 -20.98 -5.83 -12.90
CA MET A 60 -22.21 -6.53 -12.49
C MET A 60 -22.01 -8.06 -12.39
N ASP A 61 -21.13 -8.61 -13.22
CA ASP A 61 -20.80 -10.04 -13.24
C ASP A 61 -19.77 -10.40 -12.14
N ALA A 62 -19.15 -9.41 -11.45
CA ALA A 62 -18.18 -9.65 -10.39
C ALA A 62 -18.84 -10.13 -9.08
N GLU A 63 -18.15 -10.99 -8.33
CA GLU A 63 -18.61 -11.48 -7.03
C GLU A 63 -18.77 -10.35 -6.01
N ASP A 64 -17.85 -9.34 -6.05
CA ASP A 64 -17.83 -8.19 -5.14
C ASP A 64 -18.45 -6.91 -5.74
N LYS A 65 -19.53 -7.05 -6.47
CA LYS A 65 -20.19 -5.93 -7.17
C LYS A 65 -20.52 -4.73 -6.27
N ASP A 66 -20.93 -4.98 -5.01
CA ASP A 66 -21.31 -3.91 -4.09
C ASP A 66 -20.12 -3.01 -3.73
N ASN A 67 -18.94 -3.60 -3.50
CA ASN A 67 -17.71 -2.88 -3.26
C ASN A 67 -17.27 -2.08 -4.51
N LEU A 68 -17.41 -2.67 -5.69
CA LEU A 68 -17.10 -2.00 -6.94
C LEU A 68 -18.03 -0.81 -7.21
N PHE A 69 -19.32 -0.91 -6.85
CA PHE A 69 -20.24 0.21 -6.94
C PHE A 69 -19.89 1.35 -5.98
N GLN A 70 -19.43 1.03 -4.77
CA GLN A 70 -18.96 2.07 -3.85
C GLN A 70 -17.75 2.81 -4.40
N VAL A 71 -16.78 2.12 -5.00
CA VAL A 71 -15.62 2.74 -5.66
C VAL A 71 -16.06 3.63 -6.83
N LEU A 72 -16.96 3.12 -7.69
CA LEU A 72 -17.51 3.93 -8.81
C LEU A 72 -18.21 5.18 -8.32
N LYS A 73 -19.00 5.09 -7.24
CA LYS A 73 -19.66 6.24 -6.66
C LYS A 73 -18.66 7.30 -6.21
N GLN A 74 -17.60 6.90 -5.51
CA GLN A 74 -16.55 7.81 -5.09
C GLN A 74 -15.87 8.49 -6.29
N VAL A 75 -15.57 7.74 -7.37
CA VAL A 75 -14.99 8.32 -8.60
C VAL A 75 -15.94 9.29 -9.29
N ILE A 76 -17.25 9.03 -9.24
CA ILE A 76 -18.27 9.92 -9.83
C ILE A 76 -18.40 11.23 -9.04
N ASP A 77 -18.20 11.18 -7.73
CA ASP A 77 -18.30 12.33 -6.83
C ASP A 77 -17.04 13.24 -6.91
N LEU A 78 -15.96 12.82 -7.57
CA LEU A 78 -14.76 13.62 -7.81
C LEU A 78 -15.08 14.79 -8.75
N ASP A 79 -14.47 15.94 -8.48
CA ASP A 79 -14.50 17.07 -9.39
C ASP A 79 -13.57 16.90 -10.61
N SER A 80 -13.59 17.85 -11.53
CA SER A 80 -12.80 17.75 -12.78
C SER A 80 -11.29 17.81 -12.55
N GLU A 81 -10.81 18.45 -11.49
CA GLU A 81 -9.41 18.58 -11.14
C GLU A 81 -8.94 17.28 -10.49
N GLU A 82 -9.68 16.76 -9.52
CA GLU A 82 -9.44 15.47 -8.87
C GLU A 82 -9.45 14.29 -9.86
N ILE A 83 -10.39 14.29 -10.83
CA ILE A 83 -10.41 13.28 -11.90
C ILE A 83 -9.14 13.34 -12.74
N LYS A 84 -8.66 14.56 -13.06
CA LYS A 84 -7.43 14.74 -13.83
C LYS A 84 -6.23 14.24 -13.06
N GLU A 85 -6.09 14.60 -11.79
CA GLU A 85 -5.01 14.13 -10.91
C GLU A 85 -5.01 12.60 -10.80
N LEU A 86 -6.16 11.98 -10.54
CA LEU A 86 -6.31 10.53 -10.51
C LEU A 86 -5.91 9.89 -11.85
N SER A 87 -6.34 10.48 -12.96
CA SER A 87 -6.00 10.02 -14.31
C SER A 87 -4.48 10.09 -14.55
N ASP A 88 -3.82 11.17 -14.11
CA ASP A 88 -2.38 11.34 -14.28
C ASP A 88 -1.61 10.32 -13.44
N VAL A 89 -2.01 10.07 -12.21
CA VAL A 89 -1.45 8.99 -11.36
C VAL A 89 -1.62 7.62 -12.02
N LEU A 90 -2.79 7.33 -12.58
CA LEU A 90 -3.09 6.04 -13.21
C LEU A 90 -2.43 5.81 -14.57
N LYS A 91 -1.82 6.84 -15.19
CA LYS A 91 -0.98 6.67 -16.39
C LYS A 91 0.34 5.96 -16.08
N ASP A 92 0.92 6.29 -14.92
CA ASP A 92 2.24 5.81 -14.52
C ASP A 92 2.18 4.61 -13.56
N THR A 93 1.00 4.35 -12.98
CA THR A 93 0.81 3.22 -12.06
C THR A 93 -0.56 2.57 -12.24
N SER A 94 -0.75 1.39 -11.67
CA SER A 94 -2.04 0.70 -11.67
C SER A 94 -2.84 1.03 -10.41
N LEU A 95 -4.17 0.95 -10.49
CA LEU A 95 -5.04 1.07 -9.32
C LEU A 95 -4.68 0.06 -8.23
N SER A 96 -4.23 -1.14 -8.60
CA SER A 96 -3.74 -2.16 -7.67
C SER A 96 -2.52 -1.68 -6.88
N ASN A 97 -1.57 -0.98 -7.52
CA ASN A 97 -0.41 -0.43 -6.83
C ASN A 97 -0.79 0.71 -5.90
N VAL A 98 -1.71 1.58 -6.32
CA VAL A 98 -2.26 2.64 -5.45
C VAL A 98 -2.92 2.02 -4.20
N THR A 99 -3.73 0.97 -4.37
CA THR A 99 -4.37 0.28 -3.25
C THR A 99 -3.36 -0.36 -2.29
N LYS A 100 -2.29 -0.98 -2.83
CA LYS A 100 -1.20 -1.53 -2.00
C LYS A 100 -0.48 -0.45 -1.22
N LEU A 101 -0.24 0.71 -1.84
CA LEU A 101 0.39 1.85 -1.17
C LEU A 101 -0.48 2.37 -0.03
N ILE A 102 -1.79 2.52 -0.25
CA ILE A 102 -2.73 2.95 0.80
C ILE A 102 -2.71 1.97 1.97
N LYS A 103 -2.82 0.66 1.70
CA LYS A 103 -2.73 -0.36 2.76
C LYS A 103 -1.43 -0.28 3.54
N MET A 104 -0.30 -0.11 2.86
CA MET A 104 0.98 0.05 3.52
C MET A 104 1.01 1.29 4.44
N ILE A 105 0.36 2.39 4.05
CA ILE A 105 0.25 3.60 4.89
C ILE A 105 -0.66 3.32 6.10
N GLU A 106 -1.78 2.63 5.92
CA GLU A 106 -2.68 2.22 7.01
C GLU A 106 -1.95 1.32 8.01
N ASP A 107 -1.29 0.26 7.55
CA ASP A 107 -0.50 -0.64 8.40
C ASP A 107 0.56 0.13 9.20
N ARG A 108 1.23 1.10 8.59
CA ARG A 108 2.21 1.96 9.25
C ARG A 108 1.58 2.87 10.30
N GLN A 109 0.41 3.41 10.04
CA GLN A 109 -0.32 4.21 11.04
C GLN A 109 -0.72 3.36 12.26
N GLU A 110 -1.15 2.12 12.05
CA GLU A 110 -1.45 1.18 13.14
C GLU A 110 -0.21 0.88 13.98
N VAL A 111 0.94 0.63 13.36
CA VAL A 111 2.22 0.43 14.06
C VAL A 111 2.60 1.66 14.90
N ILE A 112 2.51 2.86 14.32
CA ILE A 112 2.82 4.11 15.04
C ILE A 112 1.86 4.30 16.23
N GLN A 113 0.58 4.03 16.03
CA GLN A 113 -0.41 4.15 17.11
C GLN A 113 -0.17 3.10 18.20
N GLY A 114 0.10 1.85 17.83
CA GLY A 114 0.46 0.78 18.77
C GLY A 114 1.71 1.11 19.58
N LEU A 115 2.75 1.64 18.95
CA LEU A 115 3.96 2.07 19.64
C LEU A 115 3.68 3.23 20.61
N LYS A 116 2.86 4.21 20.21
CA LYS A 116 2.42 5.30 21.10
C LYS A 116 1.68 4.77 22.33
N GLU A 117 0.76 3.83 22.14
CA GLU A 117 0.05 3.21 23.25
C GLU A 117 1.02 2.51 24.21
N LEU A 118 1.97 1.73 23.68
CA LEU A 118 2.97 1.05 24.51
C LEU A 118 3.85 2.02 25.28
N VAL A 119 4.25 3.14 24.68
CA VAL A 119 5.13 4.13 25.32
C VAL A 119 4.39 4.98 26.35
N PHE A 120 3.16 5.40 26.08
CA PHE A 120 2.47 6.40 26.88
C PHE A 120 1.34 5.85 27.78
N ASN A 121 0.86 4.63 27.52
CA ASN A 121 -0.19 4.03 28.34
C ASN A 121 0.41 3.21 29.49
N LYS A 122 0.49 3.82 30.66
CA LYS A 122 1.01 3.18 31.89
C LYS A 122 0.34 1.85 32.24
N GLY A 123 -0.93 1.70 31.90
CA GLY A 123 -1.69 0.48 32.18
C GLY A 123 -1.22 -0.76 31.42
N LEU A 124 -0.44 -0.58 30.34
CA LEU A 124 0.11 -1.68 29.55
C LEU A 124 1.41 -2.26 30.11
N TYR A 125 2.08 -1.55 31.05
CA TYR A 125 3.35 -1.99 31.65
C TYR A 125 4.38 -2.44 30.61
N ALA A 126 4.47 -1.69 29.50
CA ALA A 126 5.35 -2.04 28.40
C ALA A 126 6.80 -2.19 28.87
N LYS A 127 7.44 -3.24 28.42
CA LYS A 127 8.86 -3.51 28.67
C LYS A 127 9.65 -3.10 27.43
N GLU A 128 10.94 -2.84 27.62
CA GLU A 128 11.88 -2.66 26.54
C GLU A 128 11.90 -3.92 25.68
N VAL A 129 12.22 -5.04 26.30
CA VAL A 129 12.19 -6.39 25.69
C VAL A 129 11.04 -7.18 26.32
N PRO A 130 10.19 -7.86 25.53
CA PRO A 130 10.19 -7.94 24.05
C PRO A 130 9.36 -6.85 23.37
N HIS A 131 8.62 -6.01 24.10
CA HIS A 131 7.51 -5.25 23.53
C HIS A 131 7.95 -4.15 22.54
N ILE A 132 8.85 -3.26 22.99
CA ILE A 132 9.27 -2.11 22.16
C ILE A 132 10.31 -2.58 21.13
N GLN A 133 11.26 -3.41 21.56
CA GLN A 133 12.31 -3.92 20.69
C GLN A 133 11.72 -4.69 19.51
N GLU A 134 10.82 -5.64 19.74
CA GLU A 134 10.18 -6.42 18.66
C GLU A 134 9.48 -5.54 17.64
N ILE A 135 8.76 -4.49 18.07
CA ILE A 135 8.11 -3.55 17.15
C ILE A 135 9.15 -2.81 16.32
N VAL A 136 10.18 -2.29 16.95
CA VAL A 136 11.19 -1.46 16.30
C VAL A 136 12.06 -2.27 15.33
N GLU A 137 12.42 -3.49 15.66
CA GLU A 137 13.15 -4.41 14.80
C GLU A 137 12.36 -4.75 13.52
N ASN A 138 11.08 -5.06 13.69
CA ASN A 138 10.21 -5.38 12.56
C ASN A 138 9.80 -4.15 11.73
N HIS A 139 9.96 -2.96 12.30
CA HIS A 139 9.52 -1.70 11.70
C HIS A 139 10.61 -0.62 11.76
N TYR A 140 11.85 -0.98 11.42
CA TYR A 140 13.00 -0.06 11.44
C TYR A 140 12.85 1.16 10.53
N TRP A 141 11.90 1.14 9.57
CA TRP A 141 11.49 2.31 8.79
C TRP A 141 11.00 3.49 9.67
N LEU A 142 10.68 3.25 10.95
CA LEU A 142 10.37 4.29 11.94
C LEU A 142 11.52 5.32 12.10
N PHE A 143 12.75 4.91 11.82
CA PHE A 143 13.92 5.79 11.82
C PHE A 143 14.17 6.47 10.47
N GLY A 144 13.51 6.02 9.43
CA GLY A 144 13.57 6.57 8.07
C GLY A 144 13.75 5.49 7.01
N GLU A 145 13.12 5.72 5.87
CA GLU A 145 13.14 4.80 4.71
C GLU A 145 14.53 4.59 4.11
N GLN A 146 15.44 5.49 4.40
CA GLN A 146 16.80 5.48 3.85
C GLN A 146 17.75 4.54 4.59
N TYR A 147 17.33 3.98 5.71
CA TYR A 147 18.17 3.09 6.50
C TYR A 147 17.87 1.63 6.22
N ASN A 148 18.92 0.82 6.18
CA ASN A 148 18.87 -0.63 6.10
C ASN A 148 19.26 -1.20 7.47
N LEU A 149 18.46 -2.11 7.98
CA LEU A 149 18.78 -2.84 9.20
C LEU A 149 19.87 -3.87 8.89
N ILE A 150 20.99 -3.79 9.59
CA ILE A 150 22.09 -4.74 9.47
C ILE A 150 21.91 -5.87 10.46
N THR A 151 21.63 -5.52 11.71
CA THR A 151 21.41 -6.50 12.76
C THR A 151 20.54 -5.93 13.87
N ALA A 152 19.87 -6.82 14.59
CA ALA A 152 18.96 -6.56 15.69
C ALA A 152 19.09 -7.68 16.72
N ALA A 153 18.34 -7.61 17.81
CA ALA A 153 18.33 -8.59 18.89
C ALA A 153 19.67 -8.68 19.64
N GLU A 154 20.12 -7.51 20.11
CA GLU A 154 21.29 -7.39 21.01
C GLU A 154 22.59 -8.00 20.43
N PRO A 155 22.95 -7.70 19.17
CA PRO A 155 24.22 -8.15 18.61
C PRO A 155 25.39 -7.47 19.33
N ASP A 156 26.46 -8.19 19.52
CA ASP A 156 27.73 -7.59 19.89
C ASP A 156 28.38 -6.83 18.71
N PHE A 157 29.43 -6.09 19.00
CA PHE A 157 30.07 -5.24 17.99
C PHE A 157 30.74 -6.05 16.88
N GLU A 158 31.25 -7.25 17.16
CA GLU A 158 31.86 -8.14 16.16
C GLU A 158 30.80 -8.66 15.18
N LEU A 159 29.64 -9.07 15.69
CA LEU A 159 28.52 -9.54 14.85
C LEU A 159 27.95 -8.42 13.99
N ALA A 160 27.80 -7.23 14.55
CA ALA A 160 27.35 -6.06 13.81
C ALA A 160 28.32 -5.70 12.67
N LEU A 161 29.63 -5.76 12.90
CA LEU A 161 30.64 -5.48 11.89
C LEU A 161 30.70 -6.56 10.79
N LYS A 162 30.53 -7.84 11.15
CA LYS A 162 30.38 -8.94 10.17
C LYS A 162 29.18 -8.69 9.25
N GLY A 163 28.02 -8.34 9.83
CA GLY A 163 26.83 -7.98 9.07
C GLY A 163 27.07 -6.80 8.12
N LEU A 164 27.74 -5.75 8.57
CA LEU A 164 28.11 -4.60 7.75
C LEU A 164 29.02 -5.00 6.56
N ILE A 165 30.02 -5.81 6.78
CA ILE A 165 30.95 -6.27 5.75
C ILE A 165 30.18 -7.11 4.72
N LEU A 166 29.35 -8.05 5.17
CA LEU A 166 28.50 -8.85 4.29
C LEU A 166 27.61 -7.97 3.41
N GLU A 167 26.91 -6.99 3.99
CA GLU A 167 26.00 -6.09 3.27
C GLU A 167 26.73 -5.20 2.27
N THR A 168 27.91 -4.72 2.62
CA THR A 168 28.68 -3.77 1.78
C THR A 168 29.54 -4.45 0.73
N THR A 169 30.04 -5.65 0.98
CA THR A 169 30.98 -6.35 0.08
C THR A 169 30.38 -7.59 -0.58
N GLY A 170 29.27 -8.11 -0.05
CA GLY A 170 28.67 -9.38 -0.46
C GLY A 170 29.49 -10.61 -0.04
N LYS A 171 30.46 -10.47 0.87
CA LYS A 171 31.34 -11.55 1.33
C LYS A 171 31.29 -11.66 2.83
N GLU A 172 31.25 -12.90 3.30
CA GLU A 172 31.46 -13.19 4.72
C GLU A 172 32.97 -13.10 5.02
N GLU A 173 33.33 -12.28 5.99
CA GLU A 173 34.67 -12.16 6.51
C GLU A 173 34.68 -12.34 8.02
N ASP A 174 35.65 -13.07 8.53
CA ASP A 174 35.85 -13.17 9.97
C ASP A 174 36.45 -11.86 10.50
N VAL A 175 35.74 -11.29 11.44
CA VAL A 175 36.14 -10.05 12.12
C VAL A 175 36.58 -10.41 13.53
N ASN A 176 37.74 -9.92 13.92
CA ASN A 176 38.22 -9.98 15.29
C ASN A 176 38.63 -8.57 15.72
N ILE A 177 37.89 -8.02 16.67
CA ILE A 177 38.14 -6.69 17.22
C ILE A 177 39.00 -6.81 18.46
N ASP A 178 40.17 -6.18 18.47
CA ASP A 178 41.00 -6.05 19.63
C ASP A 178 40.70 -4.78 20.44
N HIS A 179 39.54 -4.81 21.10
CA HIS A 179 39.05 -3.69 21.91
C HIS A 179 38.24 -4.23 23.13
N GLU A 180 38.29 -3.51 24.23
CA GLU A 180 37.59 -3.88 25.47
C GLU A 180 36.05 -3.88 25.32
N ASP A 181 35.53 -3.07 24.43
CA ASP A 181 34.11 -2.92 24.18
C ASP A 181 33.54 -3.87 23.10
N LYS A 182 34.34 -4.80 22.57
CA LYS A 182 33.94 -5.69 21.49
C LYS A 182 32.68 -6.51 21.75
N ASN A 183 32.45 -6.83 23.02
CA ASN A 183 31.31 -7.64 23.50
C ASN A 183 30.15 -6.75 24.01
N LYS A 184 30.18 -5.44 23.84
CA LYS A 184 29.03 -4.59 24.15
C LYS A 184 27.95 -4.82 23.12
N GLU A 185 26.77 -5.08 23.64
CA GLU A 185 25.58 -5.30 22.85
C GLU A 185 24.94 -3.96 22.47
N MET A 186 24.18 -3.96 21.38
CA MET A 186 23.38 -2.83 20.91
C MET A 186 22.01 -3.36 20.47
N ASP A 187 20.95 -2.58 20.63
CA ASP A 187 19.62 -3.07 20.27
C ASP A 187 19.47 -3.20 18.76
N LEU A 188 19.83 -2.16 17.99
CA LEU A 188 19.81 -2.19 16.53
C LEU A 188 21.02 -1.50 15.93
N TYR A 189 21.47 -2.04 14.81
CA TYR A 189 22.49 -1.40 13.98
C TYR A 189 21.97 -1.23 12.55
N MET A 190 21.99 -0.01 12.07
CA MET A 190 21.48 0.36 10.76
C MET A 190 22.51 1.15 9.98
N ILE A 191 22.43 1.08 8.66
CA ILE A 191 23.26 1.87 7.75
C ILE A 191 22.42 2.61 6.72
N ARG A 192 23.00 3.66 6.19
CA ARG A 192 22.54 4.32 4.98
C ARG A 192 23.61 4.25 3.91
N GLN A 193 23.18 3.88 2.71
CA GLN A 193 24.02 3.88 1.51
C GLN A 193 23.50 4.89 0.49
N ASP A 194 24.38 5.46 -0.31
CA ASP A 194 23.99 6.27 -1.45
C ASP A 194 23.52 5.38 -2.62
N ARG A 195 23.05 6.00 -3.70
CA ARG A 195 22.56 5.27 -4.90
C ARG A 195 23.64 4.41 -5.59
N LYS A 196 24.91 4.53 -5.21
CA LYS A 196 26.02 3.73 -5.73
C LYS A 196 26.47 2.64 -4.74
N GLY A 197 25.73 2.48 -3.63
CA GLY A 197 26.04 1.51 -2.59
C GLY A 197 27.15 1.94 -1.63
N LYS A 198 27.62 3.22 -1.71
CA LYS A 198 28.63 3.72 -0.78
C LYS A 198 27.98 4.02 0.57
N LEU A 199 28.57 3.48 1.64
CA LEU A 199 28.17 3.77 3.01
C LEU A 199 28.31 5.27 3.30
N THR A 200 27.24 5.88 3.79
CA THR A 200 27.17 7.32 4.11
C THR A 200 26.96 7.58 5.59
N GLU A 201 26.23 6.73 6.27
CA GLU A 201 25.91 6.86 7.70
C GLU A 201 25.85 5.50 8.37
N ASN A 202 26.25 5.47 9.64
CA ASN A 202 26.05 4.35 10.57
C ASN A 202 25.20 4.84 11.72
N VAL A 203 24.18 4.07 12.10
CA VAL A 203 23.27 4.41 13.18
C VAL A 203 23.21 3.23 14.15
N VAL A 204 23.58 3.50 15.39
CA VAL A 204 23.37 2.58 16.52
C VAL A 204 22.18 3.10 17.30
N VAL A 205 21.22 2.23 17.56
CA VAL A 205 20.03 2.55 18.35
C VAL A 205 20.12 1.77 19.64
N GLU A 206 19.89 2.47 20.72
CA GLU A 206 19.76 1.94 22.09
C GLU A 206 18.36 2.29 22.57
N LEU A 207 17.55 1.31 22.83
CA LEU A 207 16.20 1.45 23.37
C LEU A 207 16.26 1.57 24.89
N LYS A 208 15.24 2.19 25.46
CA LYS A 208 15.09 2.25 26.91
C LYS A 208 13.64 2.01 27.29
N ARG A 209 13.46 1.36 28.40
CA ARG A 209 12.13 1.18 28.99
C ARG A 209 11.44 2.53 29.16
N PRO A 210 10.18 2.69 28.76
CA PRO A 210 9.44 3.90 29.02
C PRO A 210 9.38 4.19 30.54
N THR A 211 9.88 5.36 30.91
CA THR A 211 9.74 5.89 32.28
C THR A 211 8.57 6.86 32.29
N VAL A 212 7.38 6.34 32.55
CA VAL A 212 6.16 7.15 32.58
C VAL A 212 5.65 7.25 34.03
#